data_ce8a299e50780c051b33d59c3b5c38e4
#
_entry.id   ce8a299e50780c051b33d59c3b5c38e4
#
_cell.length_a   1.000
_cell.length_b   1.000
_cell.length_c   1.000
_cell.angle_alpha   90.00
_cell.angle_beta   90.00
_cell.angle_gamma   90.00
#
_symmetry.space_group_name_H-M   'P 1'
#
loop_
_entity.id
_entity.type
_entity.pdbx_description
1 polymer ?
#
loop_
_entity_poly.entity_id
_entity_poly.type
_entity_poly.pdbx_seq_one_letter_code
_entity_poly.pdbx_strand_id
1 'polypeptide(L)'
;MATEKKERAHKGLSIRKIQLVMACVILIISVLLLVATFSAQSGYIKMRENTDDYIQWERDAKDLQIASDYLTEQVRCFVETGKREYLDGYFEEAENTRRRDKALVNIRRFMGESQACDSLQAAMDESIALMDREYYAMRLTIAAYGYDYTQYPHAIQDVELTEEDALLPPEQQEALARSKVFDDVYHQRKETITKNVHPSPSEVQSLFT
;
A
#
# COMPACT_ATOMS: atom_id res chain seq x y z
N MET A 1 71.80 65.60 -19.02
CA MET A 1 70.66 64.64 -19.24
C MET A 1 70.81 63.52 -18.26
N ALA A 2 70.10 63.62 -17.16
CA ALA A 2 70.11 62.58 -16.12
C ALA A 2 68.83 61.80 -16.23
N THR A 3 68.92 60.48 -16.51
CA THR A 3 67.81 59.54 -16.55
C THR A 3 67.60 58.98 -15.16
N GLU A 4 66.51 59.45 -14.55
CA GLU A 4 66.03 59.02 -13.25
C GLU A 4 65.38 57.64 -13.39
N LYS A 5 66.03 56.59 -12.91
CA LYS A 5 65.56 55.25 -12.90
C LYS A 5 64.66 55.05 -11.66
N LYS A 6 63.36 55.11 -11.90
CA LYS A 6 62.36 54.91 -10.85
C LYS A 6 62.35 53.45 -10.40
N GLU A 7 63.02 53.13 -9.29
CA GLU A 7 63.07 51.85 -8.63
C GLU A 7 61.74 51.56 -7.97
N ARG A 8 60.97 50.63 -8.52
CA ARG A 8 59.73 50.11 -7.89
C ARG A 8 60.12 49.25 -6.70
N ALA A 9 59.99 49.79 -5.52
CA ALA A 9 60.15 49.03 -4.29
C ALA A 9 59.02 47.97 -4.22
N HIS A 10 59.34 46.74 -4.49
CA HIS A 10 58.51 45.62 -4.10
C HIS A 10 58.42 45.55 -2.58
N LYS A 11 57.27 46.02 -2.01
CA LYS A 11 56.95 45.77 -0.61
C LYS A 11 56.79 44.28 -0.43
N GLY A 12 57.82 43.56 0.00
CA GLY A 12 57.80 42.17 0.36
C GLY A 12 56.76 41.96 1.49
N LEU A 13 55.75 41.12 1.25
CA LEU A 13 54.83 40.74 2.29
C LEU A 13 55.60 40.10 3.47
N SER A 14 55.40 40.66 4.66
CA SER A 14 56.00 40.09 5.89
C SER A 14 55.56 38.64 6.04
N ILE A 15 56.51 37.72 6.33
CA ILE A 15 56.28 36.29 6.51
C ILE A 15 55.08 36.03 7.47
N ARG A 16 54.94 36.82 8.52
CA ARG A 16 53.78 36.75 9.43
C ARG A 16 52.44 37.00 8.73
N LYS A 17 52.37 37.93 7.80
CA LYS A 17 51.12 38.18 7.02
C LYS A 17 50.76 37.04 6.09
N ILE A 18 51.75 36.41 5.47
CA ILE A 18 51.58 35.23 4.62
C ILE A 18 51.08 34.04 5.46
N GLN A 19 51.67 33.78 6.65
CA GLN A 19 51.22 32.74 7.58
C GLN A 19 49.78 32.96 8.07
N LEU A 20 49.42 34.24 8.39
CA LEU A 20 48.06 34.58 8.82
C LEU A 20 47.04 34.34 7.73
N VAL A 21 47.36 34.76 6.48
CA VAL A 21 46.47 34.53 5.33
C VAL A 21 46.30 33.04 5.06
N MET A 22 47.39 32.23 5.12
CA MET A 22 47.34 30.78 4.96
C MET A 22 46.43 30.17 6.05
N ALA A 23 46.62 30.57 7.30
CA ALA A 23 45.77 30.06 8.42
C ALA A 23 44.28 30.41 8.22
N CYS A 24 43.95 31.61 7.78
CA CYS A 24 42.59 32.01 7.47
C CYS A 24 42.00 31.20 6.31
N VAL A 25 42.76 30.97 5.24
CA VAL A 25 42.33 30.15 4.10
C VAL A 25 42.03 28.71 4.55
N ILE A 26 42.91 28.10 5.34
CA ILE A 26 42.70 26.73 5.87
C ILE A 26 41.45 26.69 6.73
N LEU A 27 41.23 27.69 7.59
CA LEU A 27 40.07 27.76 8.47
C LEU A 27 38.77 27.90 7.64
N ILE A 28 38.77 28.74 6.62
CA ILE A 28 37.62 28.90 5.73
C ILE A 28 37.31 27.57 5.00
N ILE A 29 38.32 26.90 4.45
CA ILE A 29 38.15 25.61 3.78
C ILE A 29 37.61 24.57 4.77
N SER A 30 38.13 24.52 6.00
CA SER A 30 37.65 23.59 7.02
C SER A 30 36.18 23.81 7.37
N VAL A 31 35.78 25.07 7.53
CA VAL A 31 34.35 25.43 7.77
C VAL A 31 33.46 25.05 6.58
N LEU A 32 33.90 25.33 5.36
CA LEU A 32 33.16 24.92 4.16
C LEU A 32 32.99 23.40 4.05
N LEU A 33 34.04 22.62 4.36
CA LEU A 33 33.97 21.16 4.38
C LEU A 33 33.02 20.66 5.47
N LEU A 34 33.04 21.24 6.65
CA LEU A 34 32.08 20.89 7.71
C LEU A 34 30.64 21.17 7.27
N VAL A 35 30.36 22.35 6.71
CA VAL A 35 29.01 22.68 6.20
C VAL A 35 28.60 21.73 5.08
N ALA A 36 29.47 21.44 4.14
CA ALA A 36 29.19 20.49 3.07
C ALA A 36 28.90 19.08 3.60
N THR A 37 29.66 18.61 4.59
CA THR A 37 29.45 17.29 5.22
C THR A 37 28.11 17.24 5.95
N PHE A 38 27.77 18.26 6.72
CA PHE A 38 26.48 18.36 7.41
C PHE A 38 25.30 18.39 6.42
N SER A 39 25.39 19.18 5.35
CA SER A 39 24.37 19.22 4.30
C SER A 39 24.20 17.88 3.60
N ALA A 40 25.30 17.20 3.25
CA ALA A 40 25.25 15.89 2.64
C ALA A 40 24.63 14.84 3.56
N GLN A 41 24.96 14.87 4.86
CA GLN A 41 24.41 13.94 5.85
C GLN A 41 22.93 14.15 6.07
N SER A 42 22.44 15.40 6.13
CA SER A 42 21.02 15.72 6.25
C SER A 42 20.22 15.27 5.03
N GLY A 43 20.77 15.47 3.82
CA GLY A 43 20.16 14.98 2.57
C GLY A 43 20.09 13.44 2.51
N TYR A 44 21.14 12.76 2.98
CA TYR A 44 21.17 11.29 3.01
C TYR A 44 20.14 10.71 3.99
N ILE A 45 20.01 11.28 5.18
CA ILE A 45 19.01 10.85 6.17
C ILE A 45 17.60 11.01 5.62
N LYS A 46 17.27 12.17 5.05
CA LYS A 46 15.95 12.42 4.46
C LYS A 46 15.64 11.48 3.28
N MET A 47 16.63 11.20 2.43
CA MET A 47 16.49 10.25 1.33
C MET A 47 16.25 8.82 1.84
N ARG A 48 16.92 8.42 2.90
CA ARG A 48 16.73 7.11 3.53
C ARG A 48 15.34 6.95 4.16
N GLU A 49 14.89 7.94 4.92
CA GLU A 49 13.54 7.95 5.50
C GLU A 49 12.47 7.82 4.40
N ASN A 50 12.53 8.61 3.35
CA ASN A 50 11.61 8.53 2.21
C ASN A 50 11.64 7.16 1.52
N THR A 51 12.81 6.52 1.44
CA THR A 51 12.96 5.18 0.83
C THR A 51 12.35 4.10 1.72
N ASP A 52 12.57 4.16 3.03
CA ASP A 52 12.02 3.21 3.98
C ASP A 52 10.47 3.33 4.01
N ASP A 53 9.92 4.53 3.96
CA ASP A 53 8.48 4.80 3.89
C ASP A 53 7.88 4.26 2.58
N TYR A 54 8.55 4.45 1.44
CA TYR A 54 8.13 3.89 0.16
C TYR A 54 8.07 2.35 0.18
N ILE A 55 9.11 1.71 0.71
CA ILE A 55 9.17 0.25 0.83
C ILE A 55 8.06 -0.28 1.75
N GLN A 56 7.77 0.42 2.84
CA GLN A 56 6.70 0.02 3.75
C GLN A 56 5.34 0.15 3.08
N TRP A 57 5.09 1.25 2.37
CA TRP A 57 3.87 1.43 1.58
C TRP A 57 3.68 0.31 0.54
N GLU A 58 4.72 -0.04 -0.20
CA GLU A 58 4.65 -1.11 -1.22
C GLU A 58 4.30 -2.46 -0.58
N ARG A 59 4.85 -2.75 0.60
CA ARG A 59 4.50 -3.96 1.37
C ARG A 59 3.04 -3.97 1.80
N ASP A 60 2.57 -2.87 2.38
CA ASP A 60 1.20 -2.76 2.86
C ASP A 60 0.19 -2.83 1.70
N ALA A 61 0.47 -2.20 0.55
CA ALA A 61 -0.35 -2.32 -0.65
C ALA A 61 -0.40 -3.77 -1.18
N LYS A 62 0.75 -4.45 -1.17
CA LYS A 62 0.83 -5.87 -1.55
C LYS A 62 0.08 -6.77 -0.56
N ASP A 63 0.17 -6.52 0.74
CA ASP A 63 -0.57 -7.27 1.76
C ASP A 63 -2.07 -7.11 1.62
N LEU A 64 -2.55 -5.90 1.27
CA LEU A 64 -3.95 -5.64 0.96
C LEU A 64 -4.42 -6.48 -0.24
N GLN A 65 -3.63 -6.51 -1.31
CA GLN A 65 -3.95 -7.31 -2.50
C GLN A 65 -3.95 -8.81 -2.20
N ILE A 66 -2.89 -9.33 -1.56
CA ILE A 66 -2.78 -10.75 -1.20
C ILE A 66 -3.95 -11.19 -0.31
N ALA A 67 -4.33 -10.38 0.66
CA ALA A 67 -5.47 -10.70 1.54
C ALA A 67 -6.79 -10.70 0.77
N SER A 68 -6.99 -9.74 -0.16
CA SER A 68 -8.18 -9.71 -1.02
C SER A 68 -8.24 -10.92 -1.97
N ASP A 69 -7.11 -11.34 -2.54
CA ASP A 69 -7.05 -12.51 -3.40
C ASP A 69 -7.26 -13.81 -2.61
N TYR A 70 -6.71 -13.89 -1.40
CA TYR A 70 -6.95 -15.01 -0.50
C TYR A 70 -8.44 -15.20 -0.18
N LEU A 71 -9.16 -14.13 0.17
CA LEU A 71 -10.60 -14.20 0.42
C LEU A 71 -11.36 -14.68 -0.82
N THR A 72 -11.00 -14.18 -2.01
CA THR A 72 -11.58 -14.62 -3.29
C THR A 72 -11.35 -16.12 -3.53
N GLU A 73 -10.14 -16.61 -3.24
CA GLU A 73 -9.81 -18.03 -3.37
C GLU A 73 -10.62 -18.88 -2.39
N GLN A 74 -10.70 -18.47 -1.13
CA GLN A 74 -11.46 -19.21 -0.11
C GLN A 74 -12.93 -19.30 -0.48
N VAL A 75 -13.59 -18.21 -0.87
CA VAL A 75 -15.01 -18.27 -1.25
C VAL A 75 -15.24 -19.15 -2.48
N ARG A 76 -14.37 -19.05 -3.49
CA ARG A 76 -14.47 -19.89 -4.71
C ARG A 76 -14.28 -21.36 -4.39
N CYS A 77 -13.29 -21.71 -3.59
CA CYS A 77 -13.07 -23.09 -3.15
C CYS A 77 -14.24 -23.63 -2.33
N PHE A 78 -14.83 -22.79 -1.47
CA PHE A 78 -16.03 -23.20 -0.71
C PHE A 78 -17.22 -23.45 -1.63
N VAL A 79 -17.51 -22.54 -2.56
CA VAL A 79 -18.62 -22.67 -3.52
C VAL A 79 -18.47 -23.90 -4.41
N GLU A 80 -17.25 -24.25 -4.82
CA GLU A 80 -16.98 -25.41 -5.66
C GLU A 80 -17.02 -26.74 -4.90
N THR A 81 -16.67 -26.76 -3.60
CA THR A 81 -16.43 -28.01 -2.88
C THR A 81 -17.36 -28.24 -1.69
N GLY A 82 -18.03 -27.21 -1.19
CA GLY A 82 -18.82 -27.26 0.04
C GLY A 82 -18.00 -27.52 1.31
N LYS A 83 -16.66 -27.55 1.22
CA LYS A 83 -15.80 -27.88 2.35
C LYS A 83 -15.66 -26.72 3.32
N ARG A 84 -16.05 -26.96 4.57
CA ARG A 84 -16.06 -25.97 5.65
C ARG A 84 -14.71 -25.30 5.88
N GLU A 85 -13.61 -26.00 5.67
CA GLU A 85 -12.25 -25.44 5.86
C GLU A 85 -12.00 -24.14 5.08
N TYR A 86 -12.56 -24.02 3.88
CA TYR A 86 -12.44 -22.80 3.06
C TYR A 86 -13.28 -21.64 3.61
N LEU A 87 -14.48 -21.94 4.11
CA LEU A 87 -15.29 -20.92 4.76
C LEU A 87 -14.65 -20.45 6.06
N ASP A 88 -14.14 -21.36 6.87
CA ASP A 88 -13.42 -21.04 8.11
C ASP A 88 -12.17 -20.20 7.81
N GLY A 89 -11.41 -20.51 6.74
CA GLY A 89 -10.27 -19.72 6.27
C GLY A 89 -10.66 -18.32 5.81
N TYR A 90 -11.81 -18.18 5.13
CA TYR A 90 -12.34 -16.87 4.74
C TYR A 90 -12.62 -15.98 5.96
N PHE A 91 -13.36 -16.51 6.94
CA PHE A 91 -13.72 -15.76 8.15
C PHE A 91 -12.52 -15.50 9.07
N GLU A 92 -11.54 -16.41 9.13
CA GLU A 92 -10.29 -16.15 9.84
C GLU A 92 -9.56 -14.94 9.26
N GLU A 93 -9.51 -14.79 7.94
CA GLU A 93 -8.91 -13.61 7.32
C GLU A 93 -9.79 -12.36 7.48
N ALA A 94 -11.10 -12.48 7.26
CA ALA A 94 -12.01 -11.33 7.25
C ALA A 94 -12.20 -10.70 8.65
N GLU A 95 -12.24 -11.51 9.70
CA GLU A 95 -12.62 -11.07 11.05
C GLU A 95 -11.44 -11.01 12.03
N ASN A 96 -10.50 -11.97 11.97
CA ASN A 96 -9.42 -12.12 12.94
C ASN A 96 -8.10 -11.57 12.43
N THR A 97 -7.60 -12.08 11.31
CA THR A 97 -6.30 -11.65 10.75
C THR A 97 -6.37 -10.23 10.22
N ARG A 98 -7.41 -9.90 9.47
CA ARG A 98 -7.76 -8.56 8.99
C ARG A 98 -6.59 -7.83 8.32
N ARG A 99 -5.82 -8.52 7.47
CA ARG A 99 -4.63 -7.93 6.82
C ARG A 99 -4.99 -6.72 5.96
N ARG A 100 -6.14 -6.74 5.27
CA ARG A 100 -6.61 -5.60 4.48
C ARG A 100 -6.80 -4.34 5.33
N ASP A 101 -7.49 -4.45 6.47
CA ASP A 101 -7.76 -3.32 7.35
C ASP A 101 -6.47 -2.78 7.96
N LYS A 102 -5.57 -3.68 8.39
CA LYS A 102 -4.26 -3.31 8.94
C LYS A 102 -3.40 -2.58 7.92
N ALA A 103 -3.35 -3.10 6.69
CA ALA A 103 -2.62 -2.48 5.59
C ALA A 103 -3.16 -1.07 5.29
N LEU A 104 -4.48 -0.91 5.20
CA LEU A 104 -5.10 0.39 4.96
C LEU A 104 -4.79 1.41 6.08
N VAL A 105 -4.86 0.97 7.34
CA VAL A 105 -4.51 1.84 8.49
C VAL A 105 -3.05 2.28 8.42
N ASN A 106 -2.13 1.38 8.09
CA ASN A 106 -0.72 1.71 7.94
C ASN A 106 -0.51 2.71 6.81
N ILE A 107 -1.06 2.44 5.63
CA ILE A 107 -0.94 3.32 4.47
C ILE A 107 -1.45 4.73 4.78
N ARG A 108 -2.62 4.86 5.41
CA ARG A 108 -3.15 6.17 5.83
C ARG A 108 -2.23 6.93 6.76
N ARG A 109 -1.52 6.23 7.63
CA ARG A 109 -0.56 6.85 8.56
C ARG A 109 0.61 7.52 7.82
N PHE A 110 1.07 6.93 6.73
CA PHE A 110 2.19 7.44 5.93
C PHE A 110 1.77 8.49 4.90
N MET A 111 0.63 8.28 4.24
CA MET A 111 0.22 9.08 3.09
C MET A 111 -0.71 10.25 3.45
N GLY A 112 -1.27 10.26 4.68
CA GLY A 112 -2.23 11.29 5.09
C GLY A 112 -3.45 11.35 4.16
N GLU A 113 -3.97 12.54 3.93
CA GLU A 113 -5.03 12.82 2.95
C GLU A 113 -4.40 13.06 1.58
N SER A 114 -4.36 12.03 0.75
CA SER A 114 -3.81 12.05 -0.60
C SER A 114 -4.71 11.31 -1.58
N GLN A 115 -4.63 11.64 -2.86
CA GLN A 115 -5.38 10.94 -3.91
C GLN A 115 -5.12 9.44 -3.92
N ALA A 116 -3.89 9.01 -3.61
CA ALA A 116 -3.56 7.60 -3.51
C ALA A 116 -4.25 6.93 -2.31
N CYS A 117 -4.40 7.64 -1.17
CA CYS A 117 -5.16 7.15 -0.02
C CYS A 117 -6.65 7.03 -0.34
N ASP A 118 -7.21 7.98 -1.10
CA ASP A 118 -8.61 7.93 -1.56
C ASP A 118 -8.84 6.74 -2.50
N SER A 119 -7.91 6.45 -3.41
CA SER A 119 -7.98 5.28 -4.29
C SER A 119 -7.96 3.97 -3.51
N LEU A 120 -7.11 3.86 -2.50
CA LEU A 120 -7.06 2.69 -1.63
C LEU A 120 -8.33 2.53 -0.77
N GLN A 121 -8.91 3.65 -0.29
CA GLN A 121 -10.20 3.60 0.39
C GLN A 121 -11.29 3.11 -0.56
N ALA A 122 -11.34 3.61 -1.79
CA ALA A 122 -12.29 3.15 -2.80
C ALA A 122 -12.12 1.65 -3.11
N ALA A 123 -10.88 1.14 -3.16
CA ALA A 123 -10.61 -0.28 -3.29
C ALA A 123 -11.17 -1.09 -2.11
N MET A 124 -11.01 -0.58 -0.89
CA MET A 124 -11.53 -1.23 0.31
C MET A 124 -13.06 -1.23 0.34
N ASP A 125 -13.69 -0.10 0.02
CA ASP A 125 -15.15 0.02 -0.02
C ASP A 125 -15.76 -0.92 -1.06
N GLU A 126 -15.14 -1.03 -2.24
CA GLU A 126 -15.55 -1.99 -3.28
C GLU A 126 -15.33 -3.45 -2.84
N SER A 127 -14.25 -3.72 -2.11
CA SER A 127 -13.98 -5.05 -1.52
C SER A 127 -15.01 -5.43 -0.47
N ILE A 128 -15.47 -4.49 0.36
CA ILE A 128 -16.54 -4.71 1.35
C ILE A 128 -17.87 -4.96 0.63
N ALA A 129 -18.20 -4.16 -0.38
CA ALA A 129 -19.42 -4.37 -1.17
C ALA A 129 -19.45 -5.71 -1.92
N LEU A 130 -18.26 -6.27 -2.21
CA LEU A 130 -18.14 -7.60 -2.81
C LEU A 130 -18.45 -8.72 -1.80
N MET A 131 -18.20 -8.49 -0.50
CA MET A 131 -18.46 -9.48 0.55
C MET A 131 -19.94 -9.87 0.64
N ASP A 132 -20.87 -8.94 0.45
CA ASP A 132 -22.30 -9.25 0.46
C ASP A 132 -22.66 -10.30 -0.60
N ARG A 133 -22.04 -10.18 -1.77
CA ARG A 133 -22.21 -11.12 -2.87
C ARG A 133 -21.57 -12.48 -2.57
N GLU A 134 -20.41 -12.47 -1.92
CA GLU A 134 -19.70 -13.65 -1.48
C GLU A 134 -20.47 -14.40 -0.39
N TYR A 135 -21.02 -13.69 0.59
CA TYR A 135 -21.87 -14.27 1.63
C TYR A 135 -23.14 -14.88 1.05
N TYR A 136 -23.76 -14.24 0.06
CA TYR A 136 -24.92 -14.78 -0.63
C TYR A 136 -24.57 -16.08 -1.36
N ALA A 137 -23.41 -16.14 -2.05
CA ALA A 137 -22.94 -17.36 -2.69
C ALA A 137 -22.67 -18.49 -1.69
N MET A 138 -22.03 -18.17 -0.55
CA MET A 138 -21.82 -19.15 0.53
C MET A 138 -23.14 -19.67 1.09
N ARG A 139 -24.12 -18.80 1.29
CA ARG A 139 -25.45 -19.16 1.80
C ARG A 139 -26.21 -20.07 0.85
N LEU A 140 -26.12 -19.82 -0.47
CA LEU A 140 -26.65 -20.70 -1.52
C LEU A 140 -25.99 -22.08 -1.50
N THR A 141 -24.66 -22.12 -1.39
CA THR A 141 -23.89 -23.37 -1.30
C THR A 141 -24.33 -24.20 -0.09
N ILE A 142 -24.48 -23.58 1.07
CA ILE A 142 -24.95 -24.24 2.29
C ILE A 142 -26.35 -24.84 2.08
N ALA A 143 -27.26 -24.09 1.42
CA ALA A 143 -28.59 -24.58 1.11
C ALA A 143 -28.54 -25.76 0.12
N ALA A 144 -27.74 -25.67 -0.93
CA ALA A 144 -27.62 -26.69 -1.95
C ALA A 144 -27.11 -28.03 -1.39
N TYR A 145 -26.13 -27.95 -0.47
CA TYR A 145 -25.59 -29.15 0.21
C TYR A 145 -26.48 -29.65 1.34
N GLY A 146 -27.58 -28.96 1.68
CA GLY A 146 -28.46 -29.32 2.78
C GLY A 146 -27.83 -29.18 4.16
N TYR A 147 -26.84 -28.32 4.30
CA TYR A 147 -26.19 -28.06 5.57
C TYR A 147 -27.03 -27.15 6.46
N ASP A 148 -26.91 -27.38 7.78
CA ASP A 148 -27.55 -26.52 8.78
C ASP A 148 -26.80 -25.16 8.88
N TYR A 149 -27.37 -24.11 8.32
CA TYR A 149 -26.75 -22.79 8.27
C TYR A 149 -26.56 -22.13 9.66
N THR A 150 -27.31 -22.61 10.70
CA THR A 150 -27.16 -22.08 12.06
C THR A 150 -25.81 -22.43 12.70
N GLN A 151 -25.05 -23.36 12.12
CA GLN A 151 -23.73 -23.77 12.56
C GLN A 151 -22.60 -22.94 11.93
N TYR A 152 -22.94 -21.94 11.11
CA TYR A 152 -22.01 -21.07 10.41
C TYR A 152 -21.91 -19.69 11.07
N PRO A 153 -20.93 -18.84 10.72
CA PRO A 153 -20.80 -17.50 11.28
C PRO A 153 -22.07 -16.65 11.11
N HIS A 154 -22.30 -15.73 12.06
CA HIS A 154 -23.49 -14.87 12.04
C HIS A 154 -23.67 -14.11 10.72
N ALA A 155 -22.59 -13.64 10.12
CA ALA A 155 -22.63 -12.97 8.82
C ALA A 155 -23.27 -13.84 7.71
N ILE A 156 -23.19 -15.16 7.81
CA ILE A 156 -23.86 -16.09 6.89
C ILE A 156 -25.30 -16.39 7.33
N GLN A 157 -25.53 -16.48 8.65
CA GLN A 157 -26.88 -16.71 9.18
C GLN A 157 -27.82 -15.56 8.87
N ASP A 158 -27.32 -14.33 8.85
CA ASP A 158 -28.07 -13.11 8.58
C ASP A 158 -28.40 -12.91 7.09
N VAL A 159 -27.82 -13.74 6.20
CA VAL A 159 -28.11 -13.69 4.76
C VAL A 159 -29.43 -14.36 4.46
N GLU A 160 -30.40 -13.57 3.99
CA GLU A 160 -31.69 -14.07 3.50
C GLU A 160 -31.58 -14.37 2.00
N LEU A 161 -31.85 -15.61 1.61
CA LEU A 161 -32.04 -15.96 0.21
C LEU A 161 -33.41 -15.43 -0.26
N THR A 162 -33.51 -14.99 -1.52
CA THR A 162 -34.80 -14.67 -2.12
C THR A 162 -35.71 -15.93 -2.11
N GLU A 163 -37.01 -15.74 -2.09
CA GLU A 163 -37.97 -16.87 -2.14
C GLU A 163 -37.73 -17.74 -3.41
N GLU A 164 -37.42 -17.08 -4.54
CA GLU A 164 -37.12 -17.75 -5.80
C GLU A 164 -35.86 -18.62 -5.67
N ASP A 165 -34.76 -18.06 -5.14
CA ASP A 165 -33.47 -18.76 -5.03
C ASP A 165 -33.50 -19.89 -3.98
N ALA A 166 -34.29 -19.70 -2.89
CA ALA A 166 -34.46 -20.71 -1.85
C ALA A 166 -35.23 -21.95 -2.35
N LEU A 167 -36.12 -21.77 -3.33
CA LEU A 167 -36.92 -22.86 -3.93
C LEU A 167 -36.24 -23.56 -5.11
N LEU A 168 -35.08 -23.09 -5.56
CA LEU A 168 -34.32 -23.73 -6.63
C LEU A 168 -33.87 -25.15 -6.23
N PRO A 169 -33.84 -26.08 -7.18
CA PRO A 169 -33.18 -27.38 -6.95
C PRO A 169 -31.70 -27.20 -6.57
N PRO A 170 -31.12 -28.12 -5.76
CA PRO A 170 -29.73 -28.01 -5.30
C PRO A 170 -28.72 -27.72 -6.41
N GLU A 171 -28.80 -28.40 -7.54
CA GLU A 171 -27.91 -28.17 -8.70
C GLU A 171 -27.99 -26.74 -9.25
N GLN A 172 -29.18 -26.12 -9.21
CA GLN A 172 -29.37 -24.75 -9.67
C GLN A 172 -28.89 -23.74 -8.63
N GLN A 173 -29.05 -24.05 -7.33
CA GLN A 173 -28.46 -23.23 -6.26
C GLN A 173 -26.92 -23.23 -6.34
N GLU A 174 -26.28 -24.39 -6.61
CA GLU A 174 -24.84 -24.47 -6.83
C GLU A 174 -24.42 -23.66 -8.07
N ALA A 175 -25.14 -23.81 -9.20
CA ALA A 175 -24.84 -23.05 -10.41
C ALA A 175 -24.96 -21.52 -10.18
N LEU A 176 -25.98 -21.09 -9.44
CA LEU A 176 -26.18 -19.68 -9.06
C LEU A 176 -25.06 -19.22 -8.13
N ALA A 177 -24.68 -20.00 -7.11
CA ALA A 177 -23.59 -19.68 -6.20
C ALA A 177 -22.27 -19.46 -6.99
N ARG A 178 -21.95 -20.36 -7.92
CA ARG A 178 -20.80 -20.20 -8.81
C ARG A 178 -20.88 -18.92 -9.62
N SER A 179 -22.03 -18.61 -10.20
CA SER A 179 -22.18 -17.39 -11.00
C SER A 179 -21.89 -16.13 -10.20
N LYS A 180 -22.27 -16.09 -8.90
CA LYS A 180 -22.02 -14.95 -8.01
C LYS A 180 -20.52 -14.63 -7.81
N VAL A 181 -19.62 -15.62 -7.91
CA VAL A 181 -18.17 -15.45 -7.64
C VAL A 181 -17.28 -15.64 -8.87
N PHE A 182 -17.88 -15.95 -10.04
CA PHE A 182 -17.15 -16.18 -11.30
C PHE A 182 -17.64 -15.35 -12.49
N ASP A 183 -18.75 -14.62 -12.37
CA ASP A 183 -19.29 -13.86 -13.50
C ASP A 183 -18.50 -12.56 -13.78
N ASP A 184 -18.85 -11.92 -14.90
CA ASP A 184 -18.20 -10.69 -15.37
C ASP A 184 -18.35 -9.54 -14.36
N VAL A 185 -19.45 -9.47 -13.62
CA VAL A 185 -19.68 -8.45 -12.60
C VAL A 185 -18.66 -8.61 -11.45
N TYR A 186 -18.45 -9.85 -11.01
CA TYR A 186 -17.44 -10.15 -9.99
C TYR A 186 -16.04 -9.82 -10.48
N HIS A 187 -15.70 -10.20 -11.71
CA HIS A 187 -14.40 -9.90 -12.31
C HIS A 187 -14.17 -8.39 -12.44
N GLN A 188 -15.13 -7.62 -12.93
CA GLN A 188 -15.00 -6.16 -13.06
C GLN A 188 -14.77 -5.48 -11.71
N ARG A 189 -15.44 -5.91 -10.64
CA ARG A 189 -15.21 -5.39 -9.29
C ARG A 189 -13.80 -5.72 -8.79
N LYS A 190 -13.33 -6.95 -9.00
CA LYS A 190 -11.95 -7.35 -8.66
C LYS A 190 -10.91 -6.55 -9.44
N GLU A 191 -11.13 -6.28 -10.72
CA GLU A 191 -10.26 -5.41 -11.51
C GLU A 191 -10.25 -3.97 -10.98
N THR A 192 -11.39 -3.44 -10.56
CA THR A 192 -11.49 -2.11 -9.95
C THR A 192 -10.69 -2.05 -8.66
N ILE A 193 -10.80 -3.07 -7.80
CA ILE A 193 -9.99 -3.18 -6.57
C ILE A 193 -8.50 -3.17 -6.94
N THR A 194 -8.08 -4.02 -7.87
CA THR A 194 -6.67 -4.14 -8.27
C THR A 194 -6.11 -2.83 -8.83
N LYS A 195 -6.87 -2.12 -9.67
CA LYS A 195 -6.46 -0.81 -10.21
C LYS A 195 -6.26 0.24 -9.12
N ASN A 196 -7.17 0.26 -8.13
CA ASN A 196 -7.12 1.23 -7.05
C ASN A 196 -6.03 0.92 -6.01
N VAL A 197 -5.61 -0.34 -5.88
CA VAL A 197 -4.50 -0.75 -5.01
C VAL A 197 -3.13 -0.37 -5.60
N HIS A 198 -3.03 -0.27 -6.94
CA HIS A 198 -1.79 0.09 -7.62
C HIS A 198 -1.90 1.48 -8.26
N PRO A 199 -1.77 2.57 -7.48
CA PRO A 199 -1.72 3.92 -8.04
C PRO A 199 -0.53 4.05 -8.99
N SER A 200 -0.61 4.98 -9.92
CA SER A 200 0.46 5.17 -10.89
C SER A 200 1.78 5.57 -10.22
N PRO A 201 2.95 5.18 -10.77
CA PRO A 201 4.24 5.57 -10.22
C PRO A 201 4.41 7.09 -10.03
N SER A 202 3.77 7.91 -10.88
CA SER A 202 3.79 9.37 -10.78
C SER A 202 2.99 9.89 -9.59
N GLU A 203 1.88 9.27 -9.23
CA GLU A 203 1.09 9.62 -8.04
C GLU A 203 1.87 9.30 -6.77
N VAL A 204 2.49 8.13 -6.71
CA VAL A 204 3.33 7.74 -5.58
C VAL A 204 4.54 8.65 -5.43
N GLN A 205 5.23 8.96 -6.53
CA GLN A 205 6.42 9.82 -6.51
C GLN A 205 6.12 11.24 -6.02
N SER A 206 4.91 11.76 -6.28
CA SER A 206 4.49 13.09 -5.82
C SER A 206 4.33 13.19 -4.30
N LEU A 207 4.22 12.08 -3.60
CA LEU A 207 4.05 12.03 -2.14
C LEU A 207 5.38 12.13 -1.37
N PHE A 208 6.50 11.84 -2.06
CA PHE A 208 7.85 11.82 -1.47
C PHE A 208 8.73 12.98 -1.95
N THR A 209 8.18 13.94 -2.68
CA THR A 209 8.85 15.18 -3.12
C THR A 209 8.38 16.39 -2.33
#